data_37f16de6f8dd716e0934daf1c4326ab8
#
_entry.id   37f16de6f8dd716e0934daf1c4326ab8
#
_cell.length_a   1.000
_cell.length_b   1.000
_cell.length_c   1.000
_cell.angle_alpha   90.00
_cell.angle_beta   90.00
_cell.angle_gamma   90.00
#
_symmetry.space_group_name_H-M   'P 1'
#
loop_
_entity.id
_entity.type
_entity.pdbx_description
1 polymer ?
#
loop_
_entity_poly.entity_id
_entity_poly.type
_entity_poly.pdbx_seq_one_letter_code
_entity_poly.pdbx_strand_id
1 'polypeptide(L)'
;MNPLANKFQPETSEAAIAPHRNHMNGSPRDGFEVLTESLRNASIEGKSSPKRCKSGSQKPQWEKNVSAAVSAHRNDITPPSKKSGGIPEPTPEYLAASLLPSELLKEAQHLLVVIDLNGTLLFRPKNRNPSSFTARPNTARFLKYCLDTFTVVIWSSARPANVNLMCNKILNASTKKKVVDIWARDKFNLTVEDYNLRTMCYKRLTSLWNDPKIAASHPEFQLGERWNLLIDDSPEKGRSEPYNLIAVPQFSGDAYEQGQILPQVHDYLNILSLHSNVAAYLRARPFQAVLPDATPPTHLEGLRQFRSSLDPSADPARSVGKGNCGFNSAAFGFNI
;
A
#
# COMPACT_ATOMS: atom_id res chain seq x y z
N MET A 1 -48.09 28.91 10.83
CA MET A 1 -47.73 30.22 10.22
C MET A 1 -46.25 30.13 9.77
N ASN A 2 -46.07 30.04 8.46
CA ASN A 2 -44.78 30.08 7.80
C ASN A 2 -44.52 31.54 7.40
N PRO A 3 -43.30 32.08 7.45
CA PRO A 3 -42.67 32.52 6.22
C PRO A 3 -41.12 32.36 6.30
N LEU A 4 -40.38 32.12 5.31
CA LEU A 4 -40.05 32.72 4.06
C LEU A 4 -39.01 31.81 3.34
N ALA A 5 -39.41 31.32 2.17
CA ALA A 5 -38.51 30.78 1.19
C ALA A 5 -37.79 31.95 0.47
N ASN A 6 -36.48 31.88 0.34
CA ASN A 6 -35.76 32.72 -0.63
C ASN A 6 -35.06 31.82 -1.64
N LYS A 7 -35.56 31.89 -2.87
CA LYS A 7 -34.99 31.32 -4.08
C LYS A 7 -33.81 32.17 -4.52
N PHE A 8 -32.67 31.54 -4.78
CA PHE A 8 -31.61 32.15 -5.56
C PHE A 8 -31.61 31.52 -6.96
N GLN A 9 -31.85 32.35 -7.98
CA GLN A 9 -31.65 32.01 -9.40
C GLN A 9 -30.26 32.46 -9.81
N PRO A 10 -29.54 31.72 -10.68
CA PRO A 10 -28.31 32.21 -11.27
C PRO A 10 -28.58 33.05 -12.52
N GLU A 11 -27.95 34.18 -12.61
CA GLU A 11 -27.93 35.01 -13.81
C GLU A 11 -27.00 34.41 -14.88
N THR A 12 -27.56 34.32 -16.07
CA THR A 12 -26.85 34.05 -17.32
C THR A 12 -26.30 35.35 -17.91
N SER A 13 -25.01 35.39 -18.21
CA SER A 13 -24.49 36.37 -19.18
C SER A 13 -23.62 35.66 -20.20
N GLU A 14 -24.20 35.51 -21.41
CA GLU A 14 -23.50 35.22 -22.65
C GLU A 14 -22.59 36.42 -23.04
N ALA A 15 -21.36 36.12 -23.40
CA ALA A 15 -20.57 36.97 -24.29
C ALA A 15 -19.74 36.06 -25.22
N ALA A 16 -20.23 35.98 -26.44
CA ALA A 16 -19.56 35.38 -27.57
C ALA A 16 -18.37 36.25 -28.03
N ILE A 17 -17.21 35.64 -28.24
CA ILE A 17 -16.17 36.16 -29.14
C ILE A 17 -15.65 34.99 -29.97
N ALA A 18 -15.82 35.13 -31.29
CA ALA A 18 -15.44 34.20 -32.34
C ALA A 18 -13.93 34.30 -32.73
N PRO A 19 -13.40 33.39 -33.54
CA PRO A 19 -12.01 32.94 -33.50
C PRO A 19 -11.11 33.68 -34.50
N HIS A 20 -9.86 33.94 -34.11
CA HIS A 20 -8.78 34.25 -35.04
C HIS A 20 -8.01 32.98 -35.42
N ARG A 21 -8.17 32.55 -36.67
CA ARG A 21 -7.25 31.65 -37.36
C ARG A 21 -5.92 32.36 -37.57
N ASN A 22 -4.83 31.74 -37.19
CA ASN A 22 -3.55 31.92 -37.85
C ASN A 22 -2.92 30.52 -38.08
N HIS A 23 -2.82 30.20 -39.35
CA HIS A 23 -1.99 29.14 -39.90
C HIS A 23 -0.53 29.44 -39.59
N MET A 24 0.17 28.45 -38.99
CA MET A 24 1.57 28.18 -39.31
C MET A 24 1.81 26.70 -39.27
N ASN A 25 2.06 26.13 -40.44
CA ASN A 25 2.64 24.84 -40.69
C ASN A 25 4.08 24.79 -40.14
N GLY A 26 4.42 23.78 -39.41
CA GLY A 26 5.78 23.46 -38.99
C GLY A 26 5.80 22.10 -38.34
N SER A 27 5.94 21.04 -39.13
CA SER A 27 6.15 19.68 -38.66
C SER A 27 7.60 19.50 -38.21
N PRO A 28 7.88 19.03 -36.98
CA PRO A 28 9.23 18.59 -36.63
C PRO A 28 9.36 17.07 -36.88
N ARG A 29 9.65 16.70 -38.10
CA ARG A 29 10.09 15.34 -38.48
C ARG A 29 11.45 15.43 -39.13
N ASP A 30 12.49 15.89 -38.47
CA ASP A 30 13.86 15.87 -39.04
C ASP A 30 14.95 15.76 -37.96
N GLY A 31 14.70 15.05 -36.86
CA GLY A 31 15.71 14.83 -35.82
C GLY A 31 16.15 13.38 -35.64
N PHE A 32 15.56 12.40 -36.34
CA PHE A 32 15.81 10.98 -36.08
C PHE A 32 16.51 10.23 -37.24
N GLU A 33 16.68 10.86 -38.40
CA GLU A 33 17.33 10.21 -39.55
C GLU A 33 18.85 10.42 -39.65
N VAL A 34 19.40 11.40 -38.94
CA VAL A 34 20.87 11.68 -39.08
C VAL A 34 21.74 10.71 -38.29
N LEU A 35 21.19 9.95 -37.35
CA LEU A 35 21.95 8.98 -36.53
C LEU A 35 21.96 7.54 -37.12
N THR A 36 21.14 7.26 -38.12
CA THR A 36 21.09 5.91 -38.71
C THR A 36 21.96 5.77 -39.97
N GLU A 37 22.39 6.88 -40.57
CA GLU A 37 23.22 6.83 -41.79
C GLU A 37 24.72 6.73 -41.50
N SER A 38 25.17 7.16 -40.30
CA SER A 38 26.58 6.97 -39.89
C SER A 38 26.95 5.55 -39.51
N LEU A 39 25.99 4.65 -39.35
CA LEU A 39 26.23 3.25 -38.98
C LEU A 39 26.11 2.26 -40.16
N ARG A 40 25.72 2.74 -41.36
CA ARG A 40 25.60 1.89 -42.56
C ARG A 40 26.81 1.86 -43.46
N ASN A 41 27.78 2.75 -43.29
CA ASN A 41 28.96 2.84 -44.18
C ASN A 41 30.25 2.22 -43.64
N ALA A 42 30.16 1.40 -42.56
CA ALA A 42 31.33 0.73 -42.02
C ALA A 42 31.30 -0.80 -42.20
N SER A 43 30.79 -1.25 -43.32
CA SER A 43 30.89 -2.67 -43.69
C SER A 43 31.09 -2.81 -45.18
N ILE A 44 32.32 -2.97 -45.59
CA ILE A 44 32.83 -3.74 -46.71
C ILE A 44 34.34 -3.41 -46.84
N GLU A 45 35.19 -4.25 -46.31
CA GLU A 45 36.37 -4.74 -46.99
C GLU A 45 36.99 -5.90 -46.19
N GLY A 46 37.09 -7.03 -46.82
CA GLY A 46 37.52 -8.25 -46.21
C GLY A 46 39.03 -8.35 -46.08
N LYS A 47 39.46 -9.20 -45.13
CA LYS A 47 40.46 -10.26 -45.32
C LYS A 47 40.85 -10.92 -44.01
N SER A 48 40.85 -12.24 -44.03
CA SER A 48 41.66 -13.19 -43.25
C SER A 48 41.56 -13.16 -41.72
N SER A 49 40.98 -14.22 -41.20
CA SER A 49 40.98 -14.59 -39.76
C SER A 49 42.42 -14.85 -39.25
N PRO A 50 42.79 -14.27 -38.11
CA PRO A 50 43.80 -14.87 -37.25
C PRO A 50 43.15 -15.56 -36.04
N LYS A 51 43.69 -16.70 -35.72
CA LYS A 51 43.30 -17.56 -34.58
C LYS A 51 43.21 -16.77 -33.26
N ARG A 52 42.07 -16.86 -32.61
CA ARG A 52 41.78 -16.23 -31.32
C ARG A 52 42.62 -16.83 -30.19
N CYS A 53 43.74 -16.20 -29.85
CA CYS A 53 44.40 -16.42 -28.57
C CYS A 53 43.49 -15.92 -27.45
N LYS A 54 43.10 -16.80 -26.54
CA LYS A 54 42.40 -16.44 -25.28
C LYS A 54 43.43 -15.79 -24.34
N SER A 55 43.68 -14.50 -24.46
CA SER A 55 44.30 -13.73 -23.39
C SER A 55 43.20 -13.24 -22.44
N GLY A 56 43.08 -13.90 -21.32
CA GLY A 56 42.23 -13.40 -20.24
C GLY A 56 42.82 -12.08 -19.69
N SER A 57 42.36 -10.95 -20.21
CA SER A 57 42.70 -9.65 -19.64
C SER A 57 41.99 -9.54 -18.26
N GLN A 58 42.73 -9.85 -17.22
CA GLN A 58 42.27 -9.54 -15.86
C GLN A 58 42.14 -8.02 -15.75
N LYS A 59 40.95 -7.55 -15.46
CA LYS A 59 40.72 -6.13 -15.17
C LYS A 59 41.64 -5.68 -14.03
N PRO A 60 42.23 -4.50 -14.11
CA PRO A 60 43.10 -3.96 -13.05
C PRO A 60 42.38 -3.96 -11.70
N GLN A 61 43.16 -4.18 -10.62
CA GLN A 61 42.61 -4.28 -9.25
C GLN A 61 41.87 -3.00 -8.82
N TRP A 62 42.27 -1.83 -9.30
CA TRP A 62 41.57 -0.58 -9.03
C TRP A 62 40.18 -0.52 -9.67
N GLU A 63 39.98 -1.08 -10.89
CA GLU A 63 38.65 -1.18 -11.51
C GLU A 63 37.72 -2.12 -10.71
N LYS A 64 38.27 -3.21 -10.18
CA LYS A 64 37.51 -4.12 -9.30
C LYS A 64 37.13 -3.41 -8.00
N ASN A 65 38.01 -2.62 -7.42
CA ASN A 65 37.77 -1.89 -6.19
C ASN A 65 36.76 -0.76 -6.39
N VAL A 66 36.82 -0.01 -7.50
CA VAL A 66 35.83 1.02 -7.85
C VAL A 66 34.48 0.38 -8.13
N SER A 67 34.43 -0.72 -8.86
CA SER A 67 33.17 -1.42 -9.12
C SER A 67 32.56 -2.04 -7.85
N ALA A 68 33.39 -2.52 -6.92
CA ALA A 68 32.93 -3.02 -5.63
C ALA A 68 32.42 -1.89 -4.72
N ALA A 69 33.11 -0.76 -4.66
CA ALA A 69 32.68 0.42 -3.90
C ALA A 69 31.37 1.01 -4.46
N VAL A 70 31.26 1.14 -5.78
CA VAL A 70 30.01 1.58 -6.46
C VAL A 70 28.88 0.56 -6.26
N SER A 71 29.21 -0.74 -6.19
CA SER A 71 28.21 -1.79 -5.92
C SER A 71 27.78 -1.80 -4.45
N ALA A 72 28.66 -1.50 -3.51
CA ALA A 72 28.33 -1.39 -2.10
C ALA A 72 27.35 -0.23 -1.86
N HIS A 73 27.62 0.97 -2.40
CA HIS A 73 26.71 2.12 -2.32
C HIS A 73 25.36 1.91 -3.03
N ARG A 74 25.28 1.02 -4.02
CA ARG A 74 24.00 0.68 -4.68
C ARG A 74 23.04 -0.12 -3.80
N ASN A 75 23.50 -0.71 -2.72
CA ASN A 75 22.67 -1.53 -1.84
C ASN A 75 22.09 -0.76 -0.65
N ASP A 76 22.60 0.43 -0.36
CA ASP A 76 22.11 1.23 0.74
C ASP A 76 20.79 1.91 0.38
N ILE A 77 19.84 1.89 1.34
CA ILE A 77 18.58 2.63 1.19
C ILE A 77 18.87 4.08 1.55
N THR A 78 18.68 4.98 0.60
CA THR A 78 18.88 6.41 0.80
C THR A 78 17.55 7.11 1.14
N PRO A 79 17.57 8.19 1.94
CA PRO A 79 16.38 9.01 2.13
C PRO A 79 16.00 9.70 0.80
N PRO A 80 14.72 10.02 0.57
CA PRO A 80 14.29 10.76 -0.60
C PRO A 80 14.81 12.21 -0.53
N SER A 81 15.07 12.81 -1.69
CA SER A 81 15.44 14.21 -1.79
C SER A 81 14.33 15.13 -1.30
N LYS A 82 14.64 16.38 -1.00
CA LYS A 82 13.62 17.40 -0.65
C LYS A 82 12.58 17.58 -1.76
N LYS A 83 12.97 17.45 -3.04
CA LYS A 83 12.06 17.51 -4.18
C LYS A 83 11.08 16.34 -4.22
N SER A 84 11.45 15.19 -3.71
CA SER A 84 10.57 14.02 -3.50
C SER A 84 9.82 14.06 -2.16
N GLY A 85 9.81 15.21 -1.49
CA GLY A 85 9.14 15.42 -0.21
C GLY A 85 9.96 15.05 1.03
N GLY A 86 11.23 14.65 0.90
CA GLY A 86 12.13 14.36 2.02
C GLY A 86 11.61 13.30 2.99
N ILE A 87 12.18 13.26 4.18
CA ILE A 87 11.72 12.43 5.29
C ILE A 87 10.51 13.12 5.93
N PRO A 88 9.30 12.52 5.97
CA PRO A 88 8.15 13.14 6.59
C PRO A 88 8.20 13.03 8.10
N GLU A 89 7.58 14.00 8.77
CA GLU A 89 7.22 13.92 10.17
C GLU A 89 5.69 14.01 10.29
N PRO A 90 5.08 13.45 11.36
CA PRO A 90 3.67 13.64 11.62
C PRO A 90 3.32 15.12 11.77
N THR A 91 2.23 15.58 11.17
CA THR A 91 1.81 16.97 11.31
C THR A 91 1.21 17.23 12.70
N PRO A 92 1.28 18.48 13.22
CA PRO A 92 0.65 18.83 14.49
C PRO A 92 -0.86 18.53 14.51
N GLU A 93 -1.56 18.77 13.40
CA GLU A 93 -2.99 18.51 13.24
C GLU A 93 -3.30 17.01 13.37
N TYR A 94 -2.50 16.16 12.68
CA TYR A 94 -2.61 14.72 12.80
C TYR A 94 -2.35 14.23 14.23
N LEU A 95 -1.32 14.77 14.88
CA LEU A 95 -1.01 14.42 16.28
C LEU A 95 -2.14 14.81 17.21
N ALA A 96 -2.72 16.00 17.03
CA ALA A 96 -3.87 16.47 17.81
C ALA A 96 -5.11 15.56 17.58
N ALA A 97 -5.41 15.22 16.33
CA ALA A 97 -6.53 14.33 15.99
C ALA A 97 -6.35 12.91 16.58
N SER A 98 -5.12 12.40 16.63
CA SER A 98 -4.80 11.11 17.26
C SER A 98 -4.90 11.11 18.79
N LEU A 99 -5.04 12.27 19.43
CA LEU A 99 -5.26 12.43 20.87
C LEU A 99 -6.75 12.51 21.24
N LEU A 100 -7.61 12.75 20.25
CA LEU A 100 -9.05 12.78 20.49
C LEU A 100 -9.54 11.42 20.98
N PRO A 101 -10.53 11.36 21.87
CA PRO A 101 -11.01 10.09 22.39
C PRO A 101 -11.54 9.18 21.29
N SER A 102 -11.38 7.89 21.49
CA SER A 102 -11.99 6.84 20.66
C SER A 102 -13.10 6.19 21.45
N GLU A 103 -14.32 6.30 20.94
CA GLU A 103 -15.50 5.72 21.56
C GLU A 103 -15.82 4.37 20.94
N LEU A 104 -16.39 3.46 21.72
CA LEU A 104 -16.89 2.19 21.23
C LEU A 104 -18.21 2.43 20.49
N LEU A 105 -18.27 2.03 19.23
CA LEU A 105 -19.44 2.15 18.39
C LEU A 105 -20.39 0.97 18.61
N LYS A 106 -21.70 1.19 18.40
CA LYS A 106 -22.71 0.13 18.43
C LYS A 106 -22.65 -0.78 17.20
N GLU A 107 -22.23 -0.23 16.08
CA GLU A 107 -22.06 -0.92 14.80
C GLU A 107 -20.66 -0.67 14.25
N ALA A 108 -20.14 -1.64 13.51
CA ALA A 108 -18.83 -1.51 12.91
C ALA A 108 -18.84 -0.45 11.80
N GLN A 109 -17.91 0.49 11.87
CA GLN A 109 -17.70 1.46 10.80
C GLN A 109 -16.95 0.84 9.63
N HIS A 110 -17.17 1.37 8.43
CA HIS A 110 -16.43 0.99 7.25
C HIS A 110 -15.05 1.65 7.26
N LEU A 111 -14.00 0.87 6.99
CA LEU A 111 -12.62 1.36 7.01
C LEU A 111 -11.99 1.32 5.60
N LEU A 112 -11.07 2.24 5.35
CA LEU A 112 -10.10 2.10 4.26
C LEU A 112 -8.86 1.38 4.79
N VAL A 113 -8.57 0.22 4.23
CA VAL A 113 -7.41 -0.61 4.59
C VAL A 113 -6.39 -0.60 3.45
N VAL A 114 -5.23 -0.04 3.72
CA VAL A 114 -4.09 0.02 2.80
C VAL A 114 -3.13 -1.11 3.15
N ILE A 115 -2.75 -1.94 2.18
CA ILE A 115 -1.96 -3.14 2.46
C ILE A 115 -0.68 -3.13 1.62
N ASP A 116 0.47 -3.28 2.27
CA ASP A 116 1.75 -3.55 1.59
C ASP A 116 1.80 -4.99 1.05
N LEU A 117 2.71 -5.25 0.15
CA LEU A 117 2.90 -6.57 -0.45
C LEU A 117 4.10 -7.31 0.13
N ASN A 118 5.31 -6.85 -0.21
CA ASN A 118 6.54 -7.59 0.08
C ASN A 118 7.02 -7.36 1.51
N GLY A 119 7.08 -8.43 2.28
CA GLY A 119 7.35 -8.41 3.71
C GLY A 119 6.06 -8.45 4.55
N THR A 120 4.90 -8.17 3.95
CA THR A 120 3.59 -8.13 4.60
C THR A 120 2.72 -9.31 4.18
N LEU A 121 2.30 -9.37 2.92
CA LEU A 121 1.44 -10.44 2.38
C LEU A 121 2.21 -11.54 1.66
N LEU A 122 3.41 -11.24 1.22
CA LEU A 122 4.26 -12.18 0.50
C LEU A 122 5.73 -11.84 0.69
N PHE A 123 6.57 -12.81 0.40
CA PHE A 123 8.01 -12.66 0.32
C PHE A 123 8.47 -12.81 -1.13
N ARG A 124 9.26 -11.85 -1.59
CA ARG A 124 9.95 -11.89 -2.87
C ARG A 124 11.45 -11.99 -2.62
N PRO A 125 12.07 -13.16 -2.85
CA PRO A 125 13.51 -13.30 -2.70
C PRO A 125 14.25 -12.36 -3.68
N LYS A 126 15.42 -11.88 -3.27
CA LYS A 126 16.29 -11.04 -4.13
C LYS A 126 16.87 -11.79 -5.34
N ASN A 127 16.42 -13.01 -5.56
CA ASN A 127 16.96 -13.95 -6.53
C ASN A 127 16.51 -13.66 -7.97
N ARG A 128 17.18 -14.33 -8.86
CA ARG A 128 17.21 -14.20 -10.31
C ARG A 128 15.88 -14.43 -11.02
N ASN A 129 14.88 -15.02 -10.36
CA ASN A 129 13.56 -15.21 -10.95
C ASN A 129 12.58 -14.14 -10.41
N PRO A 130 12.19 -13.14 -11.23
CA PRO A 130 11.29 -12.08 -10.81
C PRO A 130 9.87 -12.57 -10.50
N SER A 131 9.50 -13.78 -10.88
CA SER A 131 8.19 -14.39 -10.65
C SER A 131 8.15 -15.32 -9.43
N SER A 132 9.26 -15.47 -8.72
CA SER A 132 9.31 -16.32 -7.52
C SER A 132 8.81 -15.53 -6.30
N PHE A 133 7.61 -15.88 -5.83
CA PHE A 133 7.01 -15.31 -4.62
C PHE A 133 6.51 -16.44 -3.73
N THR A 134 6.66 -16.25 -2.42
CA THR A 134 6.01 -17.08 -1.40
C THR A 134 4.95 -16.23 -0.73
N ALA A 135 3.69 -16.66 -0.78
CA ALA A 135 2.61 -15.99 -0.06
C ALA A 135 2.72 -16.31 1.45
N ARG A 136 2.47 -15.30 2.29
CA ARG A 136 2.35 -15.50 3.74
C ARG A 136 1.19 -16.45 4.05
N PRO A 137 1.29 -17.31 5.07
CA PRO A 137 0.15 -18.12 5.48
C PRO A 137 -1.13 -17.31 5.66
N ASN A 138 -2.25 -17.84 5.22
CA ASN A 138 -3.58 -17.23 5.26
C ASN A 138 -3.82 -16.00 4.36
N THR A 139 -2.89 -15.59 3.50
CA THR A 139 -3.03 -14.41 2.63
C THR A 139 -4.32 -14.40 1.82
N ALA A 140 -4.71 -15.51 1.19
CA ALA A 140 -5.91 -15.56 0.35
C ALA A 140 -7.20 -15.36 1.17
N ARG A 141 -7.29 -15.95 2.36
CA ARG A 141 -8.43 -15.79 3.28
C ARG A 141 -8.49 -14.38 3.83
N PHE A 142 -7.36 -13.85 4.26
CA PHE A 142 -7.24 -12.49 4.78
C PHE A 142 -7.65 -11.43 3.74
N LEU A 143 -7.14 -11.54 2.51
CA LEU A 143 -7.52 -10.64 1.43
C LEU A 143 -9.00 -10.76 1.09
N LYS A 144 -9.56 -11.97 1.05
CA LYS A 144 -11.00 -12.14 0.82
C LYS A 144 -11.82 -11.43 1.90
N TYR A 145 -11.46 -11.60 3.17
CA TYR A 145 -12.12 -10.92 4.28
C TYR A 145 -12.03 -9.40 4.14
N CYS A 146 -10.82 -8.84 3.94
CA CYS A 146 -10.64 -7.40 3.80
C CYS A 146 -11.47 -6.84 2.63
N LEU A 147 -11.50 -7.53 1.49
CA LEU A 147 -12.23 -7.10 0.29
C LEU A 147 -13.76 -7.25 0.40
N ASP A 148 -14.24 -8.11 1.28
CA ASP A 148 -15.67 -8.30 1.53
C ASP A 148 -16.18 -7.33 2.61
N THR A 149 -15.30 -6.79 3.45
CA THR A 149 -15.66 -5.99 4.63
C THR A 149 -15.30 -4.51 4.50
N PHE A 150 -14.21 -4.19 3.82
CA PHE A 150 -13.59 -2.86 3.80
C PHE A 150 -13.32 -2.35 2.40
N THR A 151 -13.07 -1.06 2.28
CA THR A 151 -12.42 -0.48 1.09
C THR A 151 -10.93 -0.82 1.12
N VAL A 152 -10.40 -1.47 0.08
CA VAL A 152 -9.02 -1.94 0.06
C VAL A 152 -8.21 -1.30 -1.04
N VAL A 153 -7.05 -0.76 -0.68
CA VAL A 153 -6.00 -0.30 -1.59
C VAL A 153 -4.73 -1.11 -1.33
N ILE A 154 -4.09 -1.59 -2.39
CA ILE A 154 -2.76 -2.18 -2.30
C ILE A 154 -1.73 -1.10 -2.61
N TRP A 155 -0.73 -0.92 -1.73
CA TRP A 155 0.32 0.07 -1.93
C TRP A 155 1.71 -0.49 -1.67
N SER A 156 2.50 -0.67 -2.71
CA SER A 156 3.86 -1.22 -2.61
C SER A 156 4.93 -0.26 -3.13
N SER A 157 6.10 -0.24 -2.50
CA SER A 157 7.27 0.51 -2.97
C SER A 157 7.97 -0.11 -4.19
N ALA A 158 7.51 -1.28 -4.66
CA ALA A 158 8.03 -1.93 -5.84
C ALA A 158 7.59 -1.21 -7.13
N ARG A 159 8.34 -1.39 -8.21
CA ARG A 159 7.98 -0.86 -9.54
C ARG A 159 6.68 -1.50 -10.07
N PRO A 160 5.89 -0.79 -10.90
CA PRO A 160 4.56 -1.24 -11.37
C PRO A 160 4.56 -2.65 -11.96
N ALA A 161 5.53 -3.00 -12.79
CA ALA A 161 5.63 -4.35 -13.37
C ALA A 161 5.74 -5.44 -12.29
N ASN A 162 6.52 -5.19 -11.24
CA ASN A 162 6.68 -6.14 -10.14
C ASN A 162 5.41 -6.22 -9.27
N VAL A 163 4.75 -5.07 -9.01
CA VAL A 163 3.49 -5.03 -8.26
C VAL A 163 2.42 -5.83 -9.00
N ASN A 164 2.30 -5.67 -10.32
CA ASN A 164 1.37 -6.44 -11.14
C ASN A 164 1.62 -7.95 -11.05
N LEU A 165 2.89 -8.38 -11.11
CA LEU A 165 3.24 -9.80 -10.94
C LEU A 165 2.86 -10.33 -9.55
N MET A 166 3.15 -9.57 -8.50
CA MET A 166 2.79 -9.92 -7.12
C MET A 166 1.27 -10.01 -6.94
N CYS A 167 0.53 -9.00 -7.39
CA CYS A 167 -0.93 -8.99 -7.32
C CYS A 167 -1.57 -10.16 -8.09
N ASN A 168 -1.07 -10.48 -9.28
CA ASN A 168 -1.54 -11.62 -10.06
C ASN A 168 -1.30 -12.97 -9.36
N LYS A 169 -0.33 -13.05 -8.46
CA LYS A 169 -0.05 -14.26 -7.68
C LYS A 169 -1.05 -14.47 -6.53
N ILE A 170 -1.45 -13.39 -5.85
CA ILE A 170 -2.24 -13.45 -4.62
C ILE A 170 -3.72 -13.10 -4.83
N LEU A 171 -4.08 -12.47 -5.94
CA LEU A 171 -5.45 -12.09 -6.29
C LEU A 171 -5.91 -12.87 -7.51
N ASN A 172 -7.07 -13.49 -7.42
CA ASN A 172 -7.77 -14.00 -8.59
C ASN A 172 -8.54 -12.87 -9.31
N ALA A 173 -9.14 -13.17 -10.48
CA ALA A 173 -9.84 -12.17 -11.29
C ALA A 173 -11.01 -11.50 -10.55
N SER A 174 -11.74 -12.21 -9.69
CA SER A 174 -12.86 -11.67 -8.93
C SER A 174 -12.41 -10.78 -7.79
N THR A 175 -11.43 -11.20 -7.00
CA THR A 175 -10.88 -10.41 -5.89
C THR A 175 -10.14 -9.17 -6.38
N LYS A 176 -9.45 -9.27 -7.52
CA LYS A 176 -8.75 -8.13 -8.12
C LYS A 176 -9.70 -6.99 -8.52
N LYS A 177 -10.92 -7.32 -8.96
CA LYS A 177 -11.96 -6.32 -9.29
C LYS A 177 -12.48 -5.56 -8.07
N LYS A 178 -12.38 -6.13 -6.88
CA LYS A 178 -12.81 -5.49 -5.63
C LYS A 178 -11.77 -4.55 -5.03
N VAL A 179 -10.50 -4.67 -5.45
CA VAL A 179 -9.44 -3.74 -5.03
C VAL A 179 -9.72 -2.40 -5.70
N VAL A 180 -9.86 -1.35 -4.91
CA VAL A 180 -10.18 0.00 -5.40
C VAL A 180 -9.05 0.54 -6.25
N ASP A 181 -7.82 0.41 -5.77
CA ASP A 181 -6.64 0.79 -6.54
C ASP A 181 -5.40 0.00 -6.13
N ILE A 182 -4.43 -0.05 -7.03
CA ILE A 182 -3.12 -0.69 -6.81
C ILE A 182 -2.05 0.34 -7.09
N TRP A 183 -1.44 0.84 -6.02
CA TRP A 183 -0.38 1.83 -6.06
C TRP A 183 0.99 1.16 -6.00
N ALA A 184 1.86 1.60 -6.90
CA ALA A 184 3.24 1.14 -6.99
C ALA A 184 4.21 2.30 -6.77
N ARG A 185 5.49 2.10 -7.07
CA ARG A 185 6.56 3.09 -6.85
C ARG A 185 6.32 4.44 -7.56
N ASP A 186 5.59 4.44 -8.66
CA ASP A 186 5.20 5.64 -9.42
C ASP A 186 4.23 6.56 -8.67
N LYS A 187 3.59 6.08 -7.61
CA LYS A 187 2.65 6.82 -6.78
C LYS A 187 3.29 7.49 -5.53
N PHE A 188 4.62 7.49 -5.43
CA PHE A 188 5.33 8.08 -4.29
C PHE A 188 5.84 9.51 -4.54
N ASN A 189 5.46 10.13 -5.65
CA ASN A 189 5.89 11.49 -6.05
C ASN A 189 7.42 11.67 -6.02
N LEU A 190 8.16 10.61 -6.40
CA LEU A 190 9.62 10.64 -6.47
C LEU A 190 10.08 11.38 -7.72
N THR A 191 11.19 12.12 -7.61
CA THR A 191 11.91 12.60 -8.80
C THR A 191 12.42 11.42 -9.62
N VAL A 192 12.79 11.65 -10.88
CA VAL A 192 13.31 10.60 -11.77
C VAL A 192 14.57 9.96 -11.16
N GLU A 193 15.41 10.76 -10.53
CA GLU A 193 16.64 10.31 -9.86
C GLU A 193 16.29 9.38 -8.70
N ASP A 194 15.45 9.84 -7.75
CA ASP A 194 15.03 9.05 -6.59
C ASP A 194 14.25 7.80 -6.98
N TYR A 195 13.45 7.88 -8.04
CA TYR A 195 12.72 6.72 -8.57
C TYR A 195 13.66 5.60 -9.04
N ASN A 196 14.79 5.97 -9.65
CA ASN A 196 15.75 5.03 -10.18
C ASN A 196 16.79 4.53 -9.16
N LEU A 197 16.93 5.23 -8.05
CA LEU A 197 17.77 4.82 -6.93
C LEU A 197 17.00 3.88 -5.97
N ARG A 198 17.71 3.34 -5.00
CA ARG A 198 17.12 2.58 -3.89
C ARG A 198 16.69 3.52 -2.77
N THR A 199 15.74 4.41 -3.10
CA THR A 199 15.25 5.43 -2.19
C THR A 199 14.13 4.88 -1.32
N MET A 200 14.12 5.25 -0.03
CA MET A 200 13.04 4.99 0.91
C MET A 200 11.73 5.59 0.38
N CYS A 201 10.66 4.82 0.43
CA CYS A 201 9.34 5.23 -0.03
C CYS A 201 8.41 5.38 1.16
N TYR A 202 8.12 6.61 1.56
CA TYR A 202 7.19 6.90 2.64
C TYR A 202 5.75 6.85 2.15
N LYS A 203 4.92 6.03 2.77
CA LYS A 203 3.49 5.91 2.48
C LYS A 203 2.71 6.98 3.21
N ARG A 204 2.68 8.19 2.65
CA ARG A 204 1.92 9.31 3.20
C ARG A 204 0.43 9.07 2.96
N LEU A 205 -0.32 8.68 3.98
CA LEU A 205 -1.75 8.37 3.86
C LEU A 205 -2.57 9.58 3.40
N THR A 206 -2.12 10.80 3.69
CA THR A 206 -2.70 12.03 3.15
C THR A 206 -2.77 12.06 1.62
N SER A 207 -1.84 11.41 0.92
CA SER A 207 -1.90 11.28 -0.55
C SER A 207 -3.06 10.40 -1.00
N LEU A 208 -3.42 9.37 -0.23
CA LEU A 208 -4.59 8.53 -0.48
C LEU A 208 -5.89 9.26 -0.14
N TRP A 209 -5.92 10.01 0.97
CA TRP A 209 -7.10 10.76 1.38
C TRP A 209 -7.49 11.83 0.38
N ASN A 210 -6.51 12.38 -0.35
CA ASN A 210 -6.71 13.38 -1.39
C ASN A 210 -6.92 12.80 -2.80
N ASP A 211 -6.90 11.47 -2.95
CA ASP A 211 -7.14 10.83 -4.25
C ASP A 211 -8.66 10.73 -4.53
N PRO A 212 -9.16 11.38 -5.62
CA PRO A 212 -10.60 11.40 -5.89
C PRO A 212 -11.23 10.03 -6.13
N LYS A 213 -10.48 9.10 -6.71
CA LYS A 213 -10.95 7.74 -6.97
C LYS A 213 -11.14 6.97 -5.67
N ILE A 214 -10.18 7.10 -4.75
CA ILE A 214 -10.24 6.45 -3.44
C ILE A 214 -11.33 7.08 -2.59
N ALA A 215 -11.42 8.43 -2.56
CA ALA A 215 -12.47 9.13 -1.85
C ALA A 215 -13.87 8.70 -2.31
N ALA A 216 -14.09 8.62 -3.63
CA ALA A 216 -15.37 8.21 -4.20
C ALA A 216 -15.72 6.73 -3.92
N SER A 217 -14.76 5.89 -3.56
CA SER A 217 -14.97 4.46 -3.29
C SER A 217 -15.41 4.16 -1.86
N HIS A 218 -15.22 5.09 -0.92
CA HIS A 218 -15.65 4.92 0.46
C HIS A 218 -17.15 5.22 0.59
N PRO A 219 -17.97 4.34 1.18
CA PRO A 219 -19.43 4.50 1.21
C PRO A 219 -19.91 5.82 1.81
N GLU A 220 -19.17 6.34 2.80
CA GLU A 220 -19.53 7.55 3.51
C GLU A 220 -18.61 8.73 3.17
N PHE A 221 -17.75 8.59 2.16
CA PHE A 221 -16.71 9.56 1.77
C PHE A 221 -15.80 9.99 2.95
N GLN A 222 -15.71 9.14 3.98
CA GLN A 222 -14.96 9.42 5.19
C GLN A 222 -13.53 8.93 5.02
N LEU A 223 -12.62 9.84 4.73
CA LEU A 223 -11.18 9.59 4.68
C LEU A 223 -10.46 10.43 5.74
N GLY A 224 -9.39 9.90 6.28
CA GLY A 224 -8.60 10.55 7.31
C GLY A 224 -8.15 9.59 8.39
N GLU A 225 -7.52 10.11 9.43
CA GLU A 225 -6.90 9.34 10.51
C GLU A 225 -7.89 8.46 11.31
N ARG A 226 -9.17 8.80 11.30
CA ARG A 226 -10.20 8.08 12.06
C ARG A 226 -10.65 6.79 11.41
N TRP A 227 -10.53 6.68 10.08
CA TRP A 227 -11.14 5.59 9.27
C TRP A 227 -10.14 4.82 8.42
N ASN A 228 -8.87 5.19 8.46
CA ASN A 228 -7.88 4.60 7.57
C ASN A 228 -6.80 3.86 8.33
N LEU A 229 -6.30 2.80 7.71
CA LEU A 229 -5.25 1.94 8.25
C LEU A 229 -4.24 1.57 7.17
N LEU A 230 -2.99 1.50 7.57
CA LEU A 230 -1.90 0.93 6.78
C LEU A 230 -1.42 -0.36 7.47
N ILE A 231 -1.33 -1.44 6.73
CA ILE A 231 -0.69 -2.69 7.18
C ILE A 231 0.63 -2.83 6.43
N ASP A 232 1.74 -2.75 7.15
CA ASP A 232 3.09 -2.78 6.58
C ASP A 232 4.07 -3.46 7.56
N ASP A 233 5.13 -4.08 7.03
CA ASP A 233 6.21 -4.66 7.82
C ASP A 233 7.26 -3.63 8.28
N SER A 234 7.21 -2.41 7.74
CA SER A 234 8.18 -1.36 8.00
C SER A 234 7.54 -0.14 8.66
N PRO A 235 7.73 0.07 9.97
CA PRO A 235 7.27 1.28 10.66
C PRO A 235 7.76 2.56 10.01
N GLU A 236 8.97 2.55 9.48
CA GLU A 236 9.57 3.72 8.83
C GLU A 236 8.79 4.18 7.59
N LYS A 237 8.17 3.26 6.84
CA LYS A 237 7.36 3.64 5.68
C LYS A 237 6.08 4.39 6.05
N GLY A 238 5.52 4.13 7.23
CA GLY A 238 4.31 4.79 7.75
C GLY A 238 4.58 5.99 8.65
N ARG A 239 5.79 6.54 8.62
CA ARG A 239 6.28 7.56 9.55
C ARG A 239 5.44 8.84 9.60
N SER A 240 4.79 9.21 8.49
CA SER A 240 3.94 10.41 8.44
C SER A 240 2.67 10.28 9.27
N GLU A 241 2.07 9.08 9.32
CA GLU A 241 0.85 8.79 10.08
C GLU A 241 1.05 7.52 10.95
N PRO A 242 1.94 7.57 11.98
CA PRO A 242 2.39 6.38 12.69
C PRO A 242 1.29 5.69 13.50
N TYR A 243 0.25 6.41 13.90
CA TYR A 243 -0.89 5.87 14.62
C TYR A 243 -2.00 5.33 13.71
N ASN A 244 -1.77 5.29 12.40
CA ASN A 244 -2.62 4.58 11.44
C ASN A 244 -1.93 3.32 10.89
N LEU A 245 -0.81 2.91 11.51
CA LEU A 245 -0.02 1.77 11.07
C LEU A 245 -0.23 0.55 11.98
N ILE A 246 -0.65 -0.56 11.38
CA ILE A 246 -0.51 -1.90 11.94
C ILE A 246 0.83 -2.44 11.46
N ALA A 247 1.85 -2.33 12.31
CA ALA A 247 3.18 -2.85 12.03
C ALA A 247 3.20 -4.36 12.26
N VAL A 248 3.38 -5.13 11.19
CA VAL A 248 3.44 -6.60 11.27
C VAL A 248 4.89 -7.07 11.23
N PRO A 249 5.24 -8.20 11.86
CA PRO A 249 6.54 -8.82 11.68
C PRO A 249 6.83 -9.07 10.20
N GLN A 250 8.07 -8.78 9.77
CA GLN A 250 8.48 -8.97 8.39
C GLN A 250 8.40 -10.44 8.00
N PHE A 251 7.65 -10.74 6.94
CA PHE A 251 7.58 -12.08 6.38
C PHE A 251 8.79 -12.37 5.50
N SER A 252 9.54 -13.41 5.84
CA SER A 252 10.78 -13.82 5.17
C SER A 252 10.61 -15.03 4.22
N GLY A 253 9.37 -15.50 4.04
CA GLY A 253 9.05 -16.59 3.12
C GLY A 253 8.91 -17.98 3.80
N ASP A 254 8.86 -18.03 5.11
CA ASP A 254 8.60 -19.26 5.83
C ASP A 254 7.13 -19.68 5.68
N ALA A 255 6.91 -20.81 5.03
CA ALA A 255 5.57 -21.38 4.86
C ALA A 255 4.93 -21.87 6.18
N TYR A 256 5.74 -22.05 7.18
CA TYR A 256 5.35 -22.49 8.52
C TYR A 256 5.47 -21.38 9.56
N GLU A 257 5.33 -20.12 9.09
CA GLU A 257 5.41 -18.94 9.96
C GLU A 257 4.61 -19.14 11.25
N GLN A 258 5.30 -19.04 12.36
CA GLN A 258 4.69 -19.18 13.68
C GLN A 258 3.85 -17.93 14.01
N GLY A 259 2.85 -18.11 14.89
CA GLY A 259 2.03 -17.02 15.39
C GLY A 259 0.86 -16.62 14.49
N GLN A 260 0.75 -17.15 13.27
CA GLN A 260 -0.39 -16.89 12.39
C GLN A 260 -0.75 -15.39 12.33
N ILE A 261 0.18 -14.57 11.88
CA ILE A 261 0.10 -13.11 11.96
C ILE A 261 -1.16 -12.52 11.30
N LEU A 262 -1.52 -12.98 10.08
CA LEU A 262 -2.70 -12.42 9.38
C LEU A 262 -4.03 -12.72 10.09
N PRO A 263 -4.27 -13.88 10.72
CA PRO A 263 -5.40 -14.07 11.62
C PRO A 263 -5.44 -13.11 12.80
N GLN A 264 -4.30 -12.81 13.42
CA GLN A 264 -4.26 -11.81 14.50
C GLN A 264 -4.58 -10.40 13.98
N VAL A 265 -4.09 -10.03 12.80
CA VAL A 265 -4.45 -8.75 12.15
C VAL A 265 -5.95 -8.71 11.82
N HIS A 266 -6.53 -9.82 11.36
CA HIS A 266 -7.98 -9.92 11.14
C HIS A 266 -8.77 -9.61 12.41
N ASP A 267 -8.44 -10.25 13.54
CA ASP A 267 -9.12 -10.02 14.80
C ASP A 267 -8.94 -8.57 15.28
N TYR A 268 -7.76 -8.00 15.07
CA TYR A 268 -7.48 -6.63 15.41
C TYR A 268 -8.26 -5.61 14.53
N LEU A 269 -8.44 -5.88 13.24
CA LEU A 269 -9.27 -5.07 12.34
C LEU A 269 -10.75 -5.07 12.78
N ASN A 270 -11.27 -6.21 13.25
CA ASN A 270 -12.63 -6.28 13.78
C ASN A 270 -12.81 -5.38 15.01
N ILE A 271 -11.79 -5.28 15.88
CA ILE A 271 -11.84 -4.35 17.01
C ILE A 271 -11.79 -2.91 16.51
N LEU A 272 -10.85 -2.59 15.64
CA LEU A 272 -10.67 -1.23 15.13
C LEU A 272 -11.93 -0.70 14.42
N SER A 273 -12.67 -1.57 13.74
CA SER A 273 -13.93 -1.18 13.09
C SER A 273 -15.03 -0.76 14.09
N LEU A 274 -14.93 -1.17 15.34
CA LEU A 274 -15.86 -0.78 16.42
C LEU A 274 -15.42 0.49 17.16
N HIS A 275 -14.35 1.16 16.74
CA HIS A 275 -13.84 2.35 17.40
C HIS A 275 -13.94 3.59 16.51
N SER A 276 -14.53 4.66 17.04
CA SER A 276 -14.81 5.92 16.31
C SER A 276 -13.55 6.66 15.84
N ASN A 277 -12.38 6.34 16.41
CA ASN A 277 -11.10 6.94 16.05
C ASN A 277 -10.00 5.87 16.11
N VAL A 278 -9.67 5.30 14.95
CA VAL A 278 -8.67 4.21 14.88
C VAL A 278 -7.27 4.68 15.22
N ALA A 279 -6.91 5.93 14.88
CA ALA A 279 -5.59 6.48 15.21
C ALA A 279 -5.41 6.61 16.74
N ALA A 280 -6.44 7.11 17.43
CA ALA A 280 -6.41 7.20 18.90
C ALA A 280 -6.34 5.81 19.55
N TYR A 281 -7.07 4.84 19.02
CA TYR A 281 -7.03 3.46 19.52
C TYR A 281 -5.64 2.84 19.33
N LEU A 282 -5.10 2.91 18.10
CA LEU A 282 -3.76 2.40 17.78
C LEU A 282 -2.65 3.08 18.60
N ARG A 283 -2.78 4.39 18.85
CA ARG A 283 -1.84 5.13 19.70
C ARG A 283 -1.83 4.59 21.14
N ALA A 284 -2.99 4.29 21.68
CA ALA A 284 -3.12 3.78 23.05
C ALA A 284 -2.79 2.28 23.14
N ARG A 285 -3.08 1.51 22.10
CA ARG A 285 -2.98 0.05 22.07
C ARG A 285 -2.45 -0.41 20.70
N PRO A 286 -1.17 -0.22 20.42
CA PRO A 286 -0.58 -0.62 19.14
C PRO A 286 -0.67 -2.14 18.95
N PHE A 287 -0.79 -2.56 17.69
CA PHE A 287 -0.76 -3.98 17.35
C PHE A 287 0.55 -4.63 17.79
N GLN A 288 0.46 -5.72 18.49
CA GLN A 288 1.59 -6.55 18.89
C GLN A 288 1.30 -7.99 18.51
N ALA A 289 2.13 -8.54 17.63
CA ALA A 289 2.01 -9.94 17.24
C ALA A 289 2.36 -10.87 18.43
N VAL A 290 1.48 -11.81 18.70
CA VAL A 290 1.75 -12.88 19.67
C VAL A 290 2.47 -14.01 18.96
N LEU A 291 3.68 -14.29 19.41
CA LEU A 291 4.45 -15.46 18.98
C LEU A 291 4.26 -16.59 20.01
N PRO A 292 4.42 -17.87 19.63
CA PRO A 292 4.12 -19.02 20.49
C PRO A 292 4.81 -18.99 21.86
N ASP A 293 6.01 -18.41 21.92
CA ASP A 293 6.82 -18.34 23.16
C ASP A 293 6.71 -16.99 23.89
N ALA A 294 5.85 -16.07 23.39
CA ALA A 294 5.65 -14.78 24.00
C ALA A 294 4.51 -14.81 25.02
N THR A 295 4.72 -14.21 26.19
CA THR A 295 3.61 -13.92 27.13
C THR A 295 2.57 -13.06 26.40
N PRO A 296 1.28 -13.45 26.39
CA PRO A 296 0.27 -12.70 25.66
C PRO A 296 0.22 -11.25 26.17
N PRO A 297 0.23 -10.26 25.28
CA PRO A 297 0.09 -8.86 25.67
C PRO A 297 -1.29 -8.61 26.29
N THR A 298 -1.35 -7.73 27.28
CA THR A 298 -2.55 -7.43 28.08
C THR A 298 -3.79 -7.07 27.26
N HIS A 299 -3.63 -6.55 26.04
CA HIS A 299 -4.77 -6.23 25.16
C HIS A 299 -5.50 -7.47 24.62
N LEU A 300 -4.85 -8.66 24.58
CA LEU A 300 -5.51 -9.89 24.15
C LEU A 300 -6.42 -10.49 25.25
N GLU A 301 -6.19 -10.13 26.50
CA GLU A 301 -7.16 -10.46 27.58
C GLU A 301 -8.48 -9.71 27.38
N GLY A 302 -8.42 -8.46 26.96
CA GLY A 302 -9.59 -7.69 26.54
C GLY A 302 -10.34 -8.32 25.36
N LEU A 303 -9.61 -8.92 24.39
CA LEU A 303 -10.19 -9.65 23.26
C LEU A 303 -10.91 -10.93 23.68
N ARG A 304 -10.32 -11.70 24.59
CA ARG A 304 -10.96 -12.90 25.14
C ARG A 304 -12.20 -12.57 25.94
N GLN A 305 -12.16 -11.50 26.75
CA GLN A 305 -13.31 -11.03 27.50
C GLN A 305 -14.41 -10.50 26.59
N PHE A 306 -14.06 -9.78 25.53
CA PHE A 306 -15.02 -9.31 24.52
C PHE A 306 -15.65 -10.47 23.74
N ARG A 307 -14.86 -11.47 23.37
CA ARG A 307 -15.36 -12.70 22.71
C ARG A 307 -16.30 -13.50 23.61
N SER A 308 -16.03 -13.58 24.91
CA SER A 308 -16.92 -14.22 25.89
C SER A 308 -18.20 -13.42 26.15
N SER A 309 -18.17 -12.10 25.98
CA SER A 309 -19.36 -11.25 26.10
C SER A 309 -20.25 -11.25 24.85
N LEU A 310 -19.75 -11.74 23.72
CA LEU A 310 -20.50 -11.91 22.47
C LEU A 310 -21.01 -13.36 22.27
N ASP A 311 -20.76 -14.27 23.22
CA ASP A 311 -21.28 -15.63 23.15
C ASP A 311 -22.78 -15.63 23.53
N PRO A 312 -23.71 -15.90 22.57
CA PRO A 312 -25.13 -15.91 22.85
C PRO A 312 -25.61 -17.03 23.77
N SER A 313 -24.73 -17.97 24.15
CA SER A 313 -25.08 -19.11 24.99
C SER A 313 -25.14 -18.81 26.49
N ALA A 314 -24.84 -17.59 26.91
CA ALA A 314 -24.78 -17.19 28.33
C ALA A 314 -26.06 -16.53 28.87
N ASP A 315 -27.18 -16.46 28.10
CA ASP A 315 -28.43 -15.92 28.65
C ASP A 315 -29.67 -16.75 28.24
N PRO A 316 -30.30 -17.46 29.17
CA PRO A 316 -31.53 -18.18 28.89
C PRO A 316 -32.75 -17.33 29.25
N ALA A 317 -33.06 -16.24 28.57
CA ALA A 317 -34.44 -15.69 28.53
C ALA A 317 -34.65 -14.54 27.54
N ARG A 318 -35.55 -14.81 26.56
CA ARG A 318 -36.45 -13.90 25.82
C ARG A 318 -35.98 -13.29 24.50
N SER A 319 -36.52 -13.85 23.47
CA SER A 319 -37.70 -13.45 22.63
C SER A 319 -37.51 -12.30 21.65
N VAL A 320 -37.58 -12.68 20.37
CA VAL A 320 -38.25 -12.04 19.22
C VAL A 320 -37.79 -10.63 18.82
N GLY A 321 -37.08 -10.60 17.71
CA GLY A 321 -36.89 -9.43 16.87
C GLY A 321 -36.07 -9.80 15.64
N LYS A 322 -36.75 -10.14 14.53
CA LYS A 322 -36.12 -10.43 13.23
C LYS A 322 -35.53 -9.13 12.68
N GLY A 323 -34.21 -9.01 12.72
CA GLY A 323 -33.42 -8.02 12.01
C GLY A 323 -32.20 -8.70 11.43
N ASN A 324 -32.24 -9.01 10.15
CA ASN A 324 -31.24 -9.75 9.41
C ASN A 324 -30.06 -8.82 9.07
N CYS A 325 -29.03 -8.79 9.91
CA CYS A 325 -27.69 -8.35 9.54
C CYS A 325 -26.70 -9.39 10.07
N GLY A 326 -26.51 -10.43 9.25
CA GLY A 326 -25.62 -11.53 9.58
C GLY A 326 -24.17 -11.10 9.53
N PHE A 327 -23.55 -10.88 10.65
CA PHE A 327 -22.10 -10.98 10.79
C PHE A 327 -21.71 -12.44 10.56
N ASN A 328 -21.12 -12.70 9.41
CA ASN A 328 -20.67 -14.04 9.04
C ASN A 328 -19.37 -14.37 9.79
N SER A 329 -19.49 -14.69 11.08
CA SER A 329 -18.42 -15.23 11.94
C SER A 329 -17.93 -16.61 11.51
N ALA A 330 -18.59 -17.24 10.53
CA ALA A 330 -18.31 -18.59 10.08
C ALA A 330 -17.16 -18.72 9.06
N ALA A 331 -16.55 -17.62 8.61
CA ALA A 331 -15.52 -17.69 7.56
C ALA A 331 -14.12 -18.09 8.05
N PHE A 332 -13.85 -18.06 9.34
CA PHE A 332 -12.57 -18.47 9.92
C PHE A 332 -12.79 -19.55 11.00
N GLY A 333 -13.12 -20.74 10.55
CA GLY A 333 -13.03 -21.94 11.40
C GLY A 333 -11.55 -22.28 11.61
N PHE A 334 -10.92 -21.67 12.58
CA PHE A 334 -9.64 -22.14 13.10
C PHE A 334 -9.96 -23.16 14.20
N ASN A 335 -9.86 -24.45 13.88
CA ASN A 335 -9.64 -25.46 14.92
C ASN A 335 -8.24 -25.21 15.50
N ILE A 336 -8.20 -24.95 16.79
CA ILE A 336 -7.00 -24.97 17.63
C ILE A 336 -6.52 -26.41 17.74
#